data_cd078422878970b0b8e5d9f1ed3a9655
#
_entry.id   cd078422878970b0b8e5d9f1ed3a9655
#
_cell.length_a   1.000
_cell.length_b   1.000
_cell.length_c   1.000
_cell.angle_alpha   90.00
_cell.angle_beta   90.00
_cell.angle_gamma   90.00
#
_symmetry.space_group_name_H-M   'P 1'
#
loop_
_entity.id
_entity.type
_entity.pdbx_description
1 polymer ?
#
loop_
_entity_poly.entity_id
_entity_poly.type
_entity_poly.pdbx_seq_one_letter_code
_entity_poly.pdbx_strand_id
1 'polypeptide(L)'
;MCARIFVIAFIVLVSCNKQVSSTHSALSFTNVTVNAGLADFKHVSGAIGDKWFPESMGSGCGFIDYNSDGWEDIILVGGGDWTEKSSNPTPALYLYKNNKDGTFVNVTDESGLGEINTYGFGVCIADYDNDNDQDFFFTTIWNNYLFRNDNGFFIDASVGSGLEKDSLWSTTSIFFDANKDGFLDLFVGSYVDWSPENDIWCTLDGTTKNYCTPELYNGVASRFYQNNGNGTFSDKTEAAGFLPSPGKMLGAAELDFNNDGWPDLAIASDTQRDLLYLNNGNGTFDEIGALSGIAYDENGRARAGMGIDVGVIDKTEKETIFVGNFSKEMISVFRHSNGNFFDDISGVSKVGRPSLMTLTFGLFLLDVDLDGDLDLYTANGHVQMG
;
A
#
# COMPACT_ATOMS: atom_id res chain seq x y z
N MET A 1 41.12 57.12 -50.13
CA MET A 1 41.50 55.74 -49.86
C MET A 1 41.37 55.50 -48.33
N CYS A 2 40.23 54.96 -47.87
CA CYS A 2 40.05 54.65 -46.47
C CYS A 2 40.23 53.15 -46.28
N ALA A 3 41.28 52.78 -45.55
CA ALA A 3 41.51 51.41 -45.17
C ALA A 3 40.62 51.06 -43.98
N ARG A 4 39.72 50.06 -44.13
CA ARG A 4 38.93 49.44 -43.03
C ARG A 4 39.78 48.38 -42.39
N ILE A 5 40.08 48.54 -41.11
CA ILE A 5 40.68 47.52 -40.25
C ILE A 5 39.55 46.64 -39.70
N PHE A 6 39.54 45.37 -40.05
CA PHE A 6 38.68 44.34 -39.42
C PHE A 6 39.38 43.80 -38.18
N VAL A 7 38.80 44.06 -37.03
CA VAL A 7 39.20 43.41 -35.78
C VAL A 7 38.37 42.11 -35.64
N ILE A 8 39.02 40.95 -35.75
CA ILE A 8 38.43 39.66 -35.48
C ILE A 8 38.59 39.39 -33.97
N ALA A 9 37.49 39.45 -33.23
CA ALA A 9 37.47 39.04 -31.83
C ALA A 9 37.33 37.53 -31.76
N PHE A 10 38.35 36.83 -31.24
CA PHE A 10 38.29 35.43 -30.90
C PHE A 10 37.58 35.29 -29.54
N ILE A 11 36.36 34.79 -29.56
CA ILE A 11 35.66 34.34 -28.32
C ILE A 11 36.16 32.96 -27.99
N VAL A 12 37.01 32.85 -26.98
CA VAL A 12 37.39 31.55 -26.38
C VAL A 12 36.26 31.12 -25.43
N LEU A 13 35.42 30.21 -25.87
CA LEU A 13 34.49 29.53 -25.00
C LEU A 13 35.27 28.53 -24.13
N VAL A 14 35.57 28.91 -22.91
CA VAL A 14 36.04 27.97 -21.86
C VAL A 14 34.82 27.23 -21.38
N SER A 15 34.63 26.02 -21.87
CA SER A 15 33.65 25.11 -21.29
C SER A 15 34.18 24.66 -19.93
N CYS A 16 33.59 25.18 -18.86
CA CYS A 16 33.84 24.72 -17.53
C CYS A 16 33.07 23.36 -17.34
N ASN A 17 33.71 22.25 -17.70
CA ASN A 17 33.25 20.95 -17.28
C ASN A 17 33.49 20.85 -15.77
N LYS A 18 32.54 21.30 -14.95
CA LYS A 18 32.42 20.83 -13.60
C LYS A 18 31.95 19.37 -13.71
N GLN A 19 32.86 18.40 -13.60
CA GLN A 19 32.49 17.10 -13.09
C GLN A 19 31.92 17.32 -11.70
N VAL A 20 30.61 17.29 -11.59
CA VAL A 20 29.94 17.09 -10.32
C VAL A 20 30.24 15.64 -9.98
N SER A 21 31.27 15.39 -9.18
CA SER A 21 31.38 14.14 -8.46
C SER A 21 30.24 14.15 -7.44
N SER A 22 29.14 13.50 -7.76
CA SER A 22 28.14 13.13 -6.76
C SER A 22 28.83 12.13 -5.81
N THR A 23 29.42 12.64 -4.75
CA THR A 23 29.68 11.81 -3.59
C THR A 23 28.31 11.58 -2.96
N HIS A 24 27.61 10.52 -3.39
CA HIS A 24 26.50 10.00 -2.62
C HIS A 24 27.06 9.66 -1.24
N SER A 25 26.74 10.45 -0.24
CA SER A 25 26.95 10.06 1.13
C SER A 25 26.09 8.82 1.34
N ALA A 26 26.68 7.73 1.81
CA ALA A 26 25.90 6.52 2.09
C ALA A 26 24.79 6.91 3.08
N LEU A 27 23.54 6.70 2.69
CA LEU A 27 22.38 6.89 3.56
C LEU A 27 22.57 6.04 4.82
N SER A 28 22.32 6.64 5.98
CA SER A 28 22.38 5.94 7.26
C SER A 28 21.09 6.19 8.03
N PHE A 29 20.47 5.13 8.52
CA PHE A 29 19.28 5.18 9.34
C PHE A 29 19.63 4.90 10.80
N THR A 30 19.02 5.64 11.70
CA THR A 30 19.15 5.45 13.15
C THR A 30 17.78 5.15 13.73
N ASN A 31 17.68 4.11 14.57
CA ASN A 31 16.44 3.83 15.28
C ASN A 31 16.21 4.92 16.35
N VAL A 32 15.16 5.71 16.15
CA VAL A 32 14.77 6.79 17.07
C VAL A 32 13.45 6.52 17.80
N THR A 33 12.87 5.34 17.67
CA THR A 33 11.54 4.95 18.19
C THR A 33 11.32 5.42 19.64
N VAL A 34 12.28 5.16 20.53
CA VAL A 34 12.18 5.57 21.94
C VAL A 34 12.29 7.09 22.10
N ASN A 35 13.25 7.69 21.43
CA ASN A 35 13.49 9.14 21.52
C ASN A 35 12.38 9.95 20.83
N ALA A 36 11.75 9.37 19.81
CA ALA A 36 10.64 9.98 19.10
C ALA A 36 9.28 9.79 19.84
N GLY A 37 9.23 9.07 20.96
CA GLY A 37 7.99 8.92 21.73
C GLY A 37 7.04 7.83 21.21
N LEU A 38 7.52 6.90 20.36
CA LEU A 38 6.71 5.82 19.77
C LEU A 38 6.87 4.46 20.49
N ALA A 39 7.49 4.42 21.66
CA ALA A 39 7.88 3.18 22.34
C ALA A 39 6.70 2.44 22.99
N ASP A 40 5.55 3.07 23.16
CA ASP A 40 4.33 2.49 23.71
C ASP A 40 3.52 1.72 22.66
N PHE A 41 3.78 1.94 21.36
CA PHE A 41 3.16 1.15 20.29
C PHE A 41 3.51 -0.33 20.42
N LYS A 42 2.50 -1.17 20.30
CA LYS A 42 2.64 -2.63 20.25
C LYS A 42 1.73 -3.21 19.20
N HIS A 43 2.32 -3.91 18.26
CA HIS A 43 1.55 -4.80 17.41
C HIS A 43 1.22 -6.08 18.15
N VAL A 44 -0.05 -6.47 18.15
CA VAL A 44 -0.55 -7.69 18.79
C VAL A 44 -1.14 -8.60 17.73
N SER A 45 -0.51 -9.75 17.50
CA SER A 45 -1.01 -10.74 16.55
C SER A 45 -2.21 -11.56 17.08
N GLY A 46 -2.65 -11.33 18.32
CA GLY A 46 -3.72 -12.09 18.96
C GLY A 46 -3.37 -13.53 19.31
N ALA A 47 -2.11 -13.95 19.17
CA ALA A 47 -1.68 -15.33 19.31
C ALA A 47 -1.99 -15.90 20.71
N ILE A 48 -2.96 -16.83 20.77
CA ILE A 48 -3.38 -17.57 21.97
C ILE A 48 -2.88 -19.01 22.00
N GLY A 49 -2.09 -19.39 20.99
CA GLY A 49 -1.54 -20.75 20.82
C GLY A 49 -2.26 -21.60 19.77
N ASP A 50 -3.37 -21.14 19.23
CA ASP A 50 -4.17 -21.87 18.25
C ASP A 50 -3.57 -21.80 16.84
N LYS A 51 -2.54 -20.98 16.61
CA LYS A 51 -1.87 -20.83 15.32
C LYS A 51 -2.85 -20.49 14.20
N TRP A 52 -3.70 -19.52 14.43
CA TRP A 52 -4.64 -19.04 13.43
C TRP A 52 -3.93 -18.26 12.32
N PHE A 53 -4.42 -18.41 11.10
CA PHE A 53 -3.73 -17.87 9.93
C PHE A 53 -3.48 -16.36 10.00
N PRO A 54 -4.42 -15.49 10.45
CA PRO A 54 -4.18 -14.06 10.54
C PRO A 54 -3.05 -13.66 11.51
N GLU A 55 -2.73 -14.49 12.49
CA GLU A 55 -1.62 -14.22 13.44
C GLU A 55 -0.24 -14.14 12.77
N SER A 56 -0.13 -14.66 11.54
CA SER A 56 1.10 -14.64 10.74
C SER A 56 1.25 -13.39 9.88
N MET A 57 0.22 -12.51 9.86
CA MET A 57 0.19 -11.31 9.03
C MET A 57 0.64 -10.08 9.83
N GLY A 58 1.27 -9.13 9.14
CA GLY A 58 1.58 -7.81 9.68
C GLY A 58 0.41 -6.84 9.51
N SER A 59 0.57 -5.65 10.06
CA SER A 59 -0.38 -4.56 9.96
C SER A 59 0.23 -3.33 9.30
N GLY A 60 -0.62 -2.47 8.73
CA GLY A 60 -0.23 -1.27 8.03
C GLY A 60 0.00 -0.06 8.93
N CYS A 61 0.40 1.01 8.28
CA CYS A 61 0.55 2.34 8.86
C CYS A 61 0.25 3.40 7.80
N GLY A 62 0.10 4.65 8.22
CA GLY A 62 -0.04 5.78 7.32
C GLY A 62 0.44 7.08 7.95
N PHE A 63 0.69 8.08 7.09
CA PHE A 63 0.92 9.45 7.49
C PHE A 63 -0.37 10.24 7.25
N ILE A 64 -0.72 11.11 8.17
CA ILE A 64 -1.96 11.89 8.17
C ILE A 64 -1.76 13.22 8.90
N ASP A 65 -2.13 14.34 8.29
CA ASP A 65 -2.26 15.62 9.01
C ASP A 65 -3.68 15.72 9.61
N TYR A 66 -3.94 14.93 10.69
CA TYR A 66 -5.29 14.78 11.23
C TYR A 66 -5.88 16.07 11.82
N ASN A 67 -5.04 17.02 12.15
CA ASN A 67 -5.44 18.27 12.81
C ASN A 67 -5.22 19.51 11.93
N SER A 68 -4.90 19.32 10.65
CA SER A 68 -4.68 20.36 9.63
C SER A 68 -3.65 21.41 10.05
N ASP A 69 -2.58 20.97 10.77
CA ASP A 69 -1.55 21.87 11.27
C ASP A 69 -0.31 21.94 10.37
N GLY A 70 -0.29 21.24 9.24
CA GLY A 70 0.74 21.21 8.21
C GLY A 70 1.92 20.30 8.53
N TRP A 71 1.77 19.38 9.50
CA TRP A 71 2.77 18.39 9.87
C TRP A 71 2.16 17.00 9.89
N GLU A 72 2.82 16.09 9.19
CA GLU A 72 2.37 14.70 9.14
C GLU A 72 2.44 14.03 10.52
N ASP A 73 1.32 13.49 10.94
CA ASP A 73 1.13 12.64 12.09
C ASP A 73 1.24 11.17 11.65
N ILE A 74 1.24 10.23 12.59
CA ILE A 74 1.41 8.80 12.29
C ILE A 74 0.21 8.02 12.81
N ILE A 75 -0.45 7.26 11.92
CA ILE A 75 -1.42 6.25 12.29
C ILE A 75 -0.78 4.86 12.15
N LEU A 76 -0.86 4.04 13.21
CA LEU A 76 -0.33 2.68 13.22
C LEU A 76 -1.46 1.69 13.53
N VAL A 77 -1.51 0.60 12.78
CA VAL A 77 -2.45 -0.49 13.03
C VAL A 77 -1.85 -1.48 14.03
N GLY A 78 -2.53 -1.69 15.15
CA GLY A 78 -2.05 -2.50 16.27
C GLY A 78 -2.29 -4.01 16.13
N GLY A 79 -2.97 -4.46 15.07
CA GLY A 79 -3.49 -5.83 14.96
C GLY A 79 -4.76 -5.99 15.79
N GLY A 80 -4.83 -6.95 16.68
CA GLY A 80 -6.00 -7.14 17.54
C GLY A 80 -5.94 -8.38 18.42
N ASP A 81 -6.85 -8.44 19.35
CA ASP A 81 -7.06 -9.58 20.25
C ASP A 81 -8.25 -10.42 19.79
N TRP A 82 -8.13 -11.74 19.79
CA TRP A 82 -9.23 -12.65 19.44
C TRP A 82 -10.28 -12.81 20.54
N THR A 83 -9.94 -12.39 21.74
CA THR A 83 -10.79 -12.67 22.92
C THR A 83 -11.53 -11.42 23.36
N GLU A 84 -12.86 -11.45 23.28
CA GLU A 84 -13.75 -10.51 24.02
C GLU A 84 -13.47 -10.46 25.55
N LYS A 85 -12.54 -11.28 26.02
CA LYS A 85 -12.23 -11.53 27.44
C LYS A 85 -10.97 -10.85 27.93
N SER A 86 -10.26 -10.09 27.07
CA SER A 86 -9.14 -9.30 27.56
C SER A 86 -9.67 -8.23 28.51
N SER A 87 -9.22 -8.27 29.77
CA SER A 87 -9.56 -7.22 30.76
C SER A 87 -8.91 -5.87 30.44
N ASN A 88 -8.09 -5.82 29.39
CA ASN A 88 -7.42 -4.63 28.89
C ASN A 88 -7.12 -4.84 27.39
N PRO A 89 -8.10 -4.64 26.50
CA PRO A 89 -7.92 -4.84 25.08
C PRO A 89 -6.84 -3.88 24.55
N THR A 90 -5.99 -4.39 23.67
CA THR A 90 -5.03 -3.55 22.96
C THR A 90 -5.77 -2.76 21.89
N PRO A 91 -5.57 -1.44 21.77
CA PRO A 91 -6.20 -0.66 20.69
C PRO A 91 -5.85 -1.24 19.32
N ALA A 92 -6.84 -1.32 18.43
CA ALA A 92 -6.62 -1.72 17.05
C ALA A 92 -5.90 -0.65 16.22
N LEU A 93 -5.99 0.61 16.66
CA LEU A 93 -5.39 1.78 16.05
C LEU A 93 -4.64 2.60 17.09
N TYR A 94 -3.55 3.23 16.65
CA TYR A 94 -2.79 4.22 17.41
C TYR A 94 -2.58 5.45 16.56
N LEU A 95 -2.90 6.63 17.09
CA LEU A 95 -2.61 7.91 16.47
C LEU A 95 -1.56 8.67 17.27
N TYR A 96 -0.49 9.07 16.61
CA TYR A 96 0.62 9.81 17.19
C TYR A 96 0.72 11.19 16.55
N LYS A 97 0.44 12.22 17.34
CA LYS A 97 0.58 13.61 16.91
C LYS A 97 2.03 14.03 16.87
N ASN A 98 2.43 14.71 15.80
CA ASN A 98 3.74 15.29 15.62
C ASN A 98 3.91 16.57 16.47
N ASN A 99 4.92 16.60 17.33
CA ASN A 99 5.23 17.77 18.17
C ASN A 99 6.08 18.83 17.43
N LYS A 100 6.39 18.63 16.15
CA LYS A 100 7.18 19.55 15.28
C LYS A 100 8.65 19.71 15.69
N ASP A 101 9.14 18.80 16.53
CA ASP A 101 10.52 18.77 17.04
C ASP A 101 11.20 17.41 16.83
N GLY A 102 10.60 16.53 16.02
CA GLY A 102 11.05 15.18 15.79
C GLY A 102 10.56 14.16 16.82
N THR A 103 9.63 14.58 17.69
CA THR A 103 8.95 13.69 18.63
C THR A 103 7.45 13.64 18.37
N PHE A 104 6.81 12.60 18.90
CA PHE A 104 5.38 12.34 18.75
C PHE A 104 4.75 12.06 20.12
N VAL A 105 3.46 12.33 20.24
CA VAL A 105 2.66 12.00 21.43
C VAL A 105 1.45 11.20 21.01
N ASN A 106 1.16 10.13 21.76
CA ASN A 106 -0.04 9.31 21.55
C ASN A 106 -1.30 10.12 21.89
N VAL A 107 -2.20 10.26 20.93
CA VAL A 107 -3.48 10.99 21.04
C VAL A 107 -4.67 10.10 20.65
N THR A 108 -4.51 8.79 20.70
CA THR A 108 -5.51 7.80 20.27
C THR A 108 -6.84 8.00 20.96
N ASP A 109 -6.84 8.16 22.27
CA ASP A 109 -8.09 8.35 23.05
C ASP A 109 -8.73 9.72 22.78
N GLU A 110 -7.92 10.76 22.73
CA GLU A 110 -8.37 12.14 22.50
C GLU A 110 -8.94 12.35 21.09
N SER A 111 -8.50 11.56 20.13
CA SER A 111 -8.94 11.61 18.73
C SER A 111 -10.18 10.76 18.44
N GLY A 112 -10.73 10.05 19.43
CA GLY A 112 -11.93 9.22 19.27
C GLY A 112 -11.65 7.79 18.80
N LEU A 113 -10.39 7.35 18.72
CA LEU A 113 -10.00 6.03 18.21
C LEU A 113 -9.76 4.97 19.30
N GLY A 114 -9.71 5.36 20.59
CA GLY A 114 -9.29 4.49 21.68
C GLY A 114 -10.22 3.30 21.98
N GLU A 115 -11.49 3.37 21.57
CA GLU A 115 -12.47 2.30 21.84
C GLU A 115 -12.67 1.32 20.67
N ILE A 116 -11.87 1.45 19.60
CA ILE A 116 -11.98 0.59 18.42
C ILE A 116 -11.37 -0.78 18.74
N ASN A 117 -12.24 -1.77 18.87
CA ASN A 117 -11.87 -3.16 19.18
C ASN A 117 -12.18 -4.07 18.00
N THR A 118 -11.17 -4.34 17.18
CA THR A 118 -11.25 -5.20 16.00
C THR A 118 -9.87 -5.74 15.68
N TYR A 119 -9.76 -6.66 14.73
CA TYR A 119 -8.48 -7.11 14.19
C TYR A 119 -8.19 -6.39 12.88
N GLY A 120 -7.25 -5.43 12.94
CA GLY A 120 -6.93 -4.53 11.84
C GLY A 120 -5.74 -4.95 10.98
N PHE A 121 -5.76 -4.54 9.70
CA PHE A 121 -4.70 -4.80 8.73
C PHE A 121 -4.14 -3.55 8.07
N GLY A 122 -4.95 -2.72 7.46
CA GLY A 122 -4.49 -1.56 6.69
C GLY A 122 -5.30 -0.30 6.93
N VAL A 123 -4.71 0.82 6.60
CA VAL A 123 -5.37 2.13 6.55
C VAL A 123 -5.11 2.78 5.20
N CYS A 124 -6.11 3.46 4.68
CA CYS A 124 -6.03 4.28 3.48
C CYS A 124 -6.56 5.67 3.82
N ILE A 125 -5.74 6.70 3.61
CA ILE A 125 -6.02 8.07 4.06
C ILE A 125 -6.40 8.92 2.85
N ALA A 126 -7.48 9.69 2.96
CA ALA A 126 -7.94 10.64 1.95
C ALA A 126 -9.02 11.57 2.54
N ASP A 127 -9.21 12.73 1.94
CA ASP A 127 -10.39 13.58 2.12
C ASP A 127 -11.50 13.05 1.19
N TYR A 128 -12.34 12.12 1.69
CA TYR A 128 -13.32 11.44 0.83
C TYR A 128 -14.61 12.25 0.64
N ASP A 129 -14.91 13.21 1.51
CA ASP A 129 -16.13 14.03 1.44
C ASP A 129 -15.87 15.49 1.02
N ASN A 130 -14.59 15.81 0.70
CA ASN A 130 -14.11 17.11 0.22
C ASN A 130 -14.37 18.27 1.22
N ASP A 131 -14.22 18.01 2.51
CA ASP A 131 -14.36 19.02 3.56
C ASP A 131 -13.01 19.65 3.97
N ASN A 132 -11.90 19.20 3.41
CA ASN A 132 -10.48 19.54 3.62
C ASN A 132 -9.87 18.99 4.92
N ASP A 133 -10.54 18.08 5.62
CA ASP A 133 -9.95 17.29 6.68
C ASP A 133 -9.56 15.90 6.13
N GLN A 134 -8.43 15.35 6.56
CA GLN A 134 -8.03 14.02 6.12
C GLN A 134 -8.77 12.95 6.93
N ASP A 135 -9.51 12.11 6.20
CA ASP A 135 -10.24 10.95 6.69
C ASP A 135 -9.44 9.67 6.47
N PHE A 136 -9.96 8.54 6.91
CA PHE A 136 -9.36 7.27 6.53
C PHE A 136 -10.36 6.10 6.50
N PHE A 137 -10.05 5.12 5.66
CA PHE A 137 -10.70 3.82 5.65
C PHE A 137 -9.79 2.79 6.31
N PHE A 138 -10.35 1.95 7.18
CA PHE A 138 -9.63 0.97 7.99
C PHE A 138 -10.10 -0.43 7.65
N THR A 139 -9.20 -1.26 7.10
CA THR A 139 -9.48 -2.64 6.73
C THR A 139 -9.26 -3.60 7.90
N THR A 140 -10.18 -4.52 8.06
CA THR A 140 -10.20 -5.49 9.16
C THR A 140 -10.59 -6.89 8.69
N ILE A 141 -10.61 -7.83 9.62
CA ILE A 141 -10.96 -9.22 9.29
C ILE A 141 -12.47 -9.46 9.11
N TRP A 142 -13.31 -8.57 9.61
CA TRP A 142 -14.77 -8.73 9.50
C TRP A 142 -15.49 -7.47 9.04
N ASN A 143 -15.44 -6.39 9.83
CA ASN A 143 -16.15 -5.16 9.56
C ASN A 143 -15.14 -4.05 9.34
N ASN A 144 -15.04 -3.55 8.12
CA ASN A 144 -14.24 -2.38 7.83
C ASN A 144 -14.87 -1.11 8.43
N TYR A 145 -14.07 -0.08 8.62
CA TYR A 145 -14.51 1.19 9.16
C TYR A 145 -14.17 2.33 8.21
N LEU A 146 -15.11 3.25 8.03
CA LEU A 146 -14.86 4.56 7.46
C LEU A 146 -14.86 5.57 8.60
N PHE A 147 -13.73 6.23 8.82
CA PHE A 147 -13.63 7.29 9.82
C PHE A 147 -13.62 8.64 9.14
N ARG A 148 -14.61 9.45 9.47
CA ARG A 148 -14.65 10.87 9.11
C ARG A 148 -13.96 11.68 10.18
N ASN A 149 -13.14 12.62 9.76
CA ASN A 149 -12.44 13.54 10.62
C ASN A 149 -13.26 14.84 10.78
N ASP A 150 -13.67 15.16 11.98
CA ASP A 150 -14.33 16.43 12.29
C ASP A 150 -13.33 17.31 13.06
N ASN A 151 -12.45 18.04 12.36
CA ASN A 151 -11.45 18.94 12.95
C ASN A 151 -10.55 18.27 14.00
N GLY A 152 -9.99 17.11 13.70
CA GLY A 152 -9.07 16.35 14.57
C GLY A 152 -9.74 15.34 15.49
N PHE A 153 -11.03 15.10 15.32
CA PHE A 153 -11.78 14.06 16.03
C PHE A 153 -12.45 13.11 15.05
N PHE A 154 -12.11 11.83 15.11
CA PHE A 154 -12.64 10.81 14.21
C PHE A 154 -13.98 10.25 14.65
N ILE A 155 -14.91 10.17 13.73
CA ILE A 155 -16.25 9.63 13.91
C ILE A 155 -16.41 8.41 13.00
N ASP A 156 -16.86 7.28 13.55
CA ASP A 156 -17.24 6.12 12.73
C ASP A 156 -18.44 6.46 11.85
N ALA A 157 -18.18 6.70 10.57
CA ALA A 157 -19.15 7.00 9.53
C ALA A 157 -19.56 5.75 8.73
N SER A 158 -19.15 4.54 9.13
CA SER A 158 -19.43 3.31 8.38
C SER A 158 -20.92 3.02 8.22
N VAL A 159 -21.71 3.28 9.27
CA VAL A 159 -23.15 3.00 9.26
C VAL A 159 -23.89 4.04 8.41
N GLY A 160 -24.54 3.59 7.35
CA GLY A 160 -25.30 4.45 6.44
C GLY A 160 -24.44 5.05 5.33
N SER A 161 -23.13 4.75 5.30
CA SER A 161 -22.24 5.17 4.19
C SER A 161 -22.47 4.36 2.92
N GLY A 162 -23.12 3.20 2.98
CA GLY A 162 -23.22 2.26 1.85
C GLY A 162 -22.03 1.33 1.71
N LEU A 163 -21.01 1.44 2.58
CA LEU A 163 -19.90 0.51 2.71
C LEU A 163 -20.34 -0.64 3.62
N GLU A 164 -21.29 -1.41 3.13
CA GLU A 164 -21.96 -2.41 3.95
C GLU A 164 -21.00 -3.52 4.41
N LYS A 165 -21.34 -4.05 5.57
CA LYS A 165 -20.61 -5.03 6.35
C LYS A 165 -20.53 -6.36 5.63
N ASP A 166 -19.65 -6.43 4.66
CA ASP A 166 -19.17 -7.73 4.20
C ASP A 166 -18.26 -8.29 5.30
N SER A 167 -18.64 -9.40 5.90
CA SER A 167 -17.80 -10.14 6.85
C SER A 167 -16.62 -10.80 6.13
N LEU A 168 -15.84 -10.01 5.40
CA LEU A 168 -14.69 -10.45 4.62
C LEU A 168 -13.40 -10.02 5.30
N TRP A 169 -12.37 -10.81 5.13
CA TRP A 169 -11.04 -10.39 5.51
C TRP A 169 -10.48 -9.42 4.47
N SER A 170 -10.59 -8.12 4.75
CA SER A 170 -10.01 -7.06 3.93
C SER A 170 -8.60 -6.71 4.40
N THR A 171 -7.69 -6.51 3.48
CA THR A 171 -6.25 -6.33 3.75
C THR A 171 -5.71 -5.03 3.20
N THR A 172 -6.19 -4.59 2.06
CA THR A 172 -5.75 -3.37 1.38
C THR A 172 -6.94 -2.55 0.92
N SER A 173 -6.73 -1.25 0.77
CA SER A 173 -7.70 -0.34 0.16
C SER A 173 -6.98 0.84 -0.47
N ILE A 174 -7.62 1.46 -1.45
CA ILE A 174 -7.13 2.68 -2.07
C ILE A 174 -8.30 3.57 -2.47
N PHE A 175 -8.17 4.87 -2.16
CA PHE A 175 -9.04 5.91 -2.69
C PHE A 175 -8.44 6.47 -3.98
N PHE A 176 -9.26 6.65 -5.02
CA PHE A 176 -8.86 7.24 -6.28
C PHE A 176 -10.10 7.78 -7.03
N ASP A 177 -9.94 8.82 -7.83
CA ASP A 177 -11.05 9.41 -8.60
C ASP A 177 -11.25 8.66 -9.93
N ALA A 178 -11.91 7.50 -9.85
CA ALA A 178 -12.06 6.56 -10.96
C ALA A 178 -12.87 7.12 -12.15
N ASN A 179 -13.74 8.09 -11.90
CA ASN A 179 -14.66 8.65 -12.89
C ASN A 179 -14.40 10.14 -13.19
N LYS A 180 -13.40 10.76 -12.55
CA LYS A 180 -13.01 12.17 -12.68
C LYS A 180 -14.14 13.15 -12.36
N ASP A 181 -14.95 12.82 -11.36
CA ASP A 181 -16.00 13.71 -10.86
C ASP A 181 -15.56 14.60 -9.69
N GLY A 182 -14.32 14.40 -9.20
CA GLY A 182 -13.73 15.15 -8.10
C GLY A 182 -14.02 14.55 -6.72
N PHE A 183 -14.72 13.42 -6.64
CA PHE A 183 -14.91 12.64 -5.42
C PHE A 183 -14.14 11.34 -5.50
N LEU A 184 -13.44 10.99 -4.43
CA LEU A 184 -12.62 9.78 -4.41
C LEU A 184 -13.50 8.55 -4.23
N ASP A 185 -13.43 7.63 -5.19
CA ASP A 185 -14.01 6.30 -5.14
C ASP A 185 -13.12 5.38 -4.29
N LEU A 186 -13.62 4.22 -3.86
CA LEU A 186 -12.90 3.32 -2.97
C LEU A 186 -12.83 1.90 -3.54
N PHE A 187 -11.61 1.39 -3.72
CA PHE A 187 -11.37 -0.04 -3.89
C PHE A 187 -10.95 -0.68 -2.57
N VAL A 188 -11.55 -1.85 -2.27
CA VAL A 188 -11.24 -2.65 -1.07
C VAL A 188 -10.84 -4.06 -1.51
N GLY A 189 -9.55 -4.38 -1.30
CA GLY A 189 -8.99 -5.69 -1.60
C GLY A 189 -9.21 -6.67 -0.46
N SER A 190 -9.71 -7.86 -0.78
CA SER A 190 -9.96 -8.96 0.16
C SER A 190 -8.96 -10.09 -0.02
N TYR A 191 -8.72 -10.87 1.03
CA TYR A 191 -7.68 -11.89 1.04
C TYR A 191 -8.25 -13.31 0.90
N VAL A 192 -8.57 -13.96 1.99
CA VAL A 192 -9.04 -15.36 1.97
C VAL A 192 -10.30 -15.54 2.78
N ASP A 193 -11.04 -16.62 2.46
CA ASP A 193 -12.18 -17.09 3.25
C ASP A 193 -11.67 -17.84 4.49
N TRP A 194 -11.44 -17.08 5.57
CA TRP A 194 -11.00 -17.61 6.86
C TRP A 194 -11.92 -17.11 7.99
N SER A 195 -12.23 -17.99 8.90
CA SER A 195 -12.81 -17.70 10.20
C SER A 195 -12.29 -18.70 11.24
N PRO A 196 -12.44 -18.46 12.54
CA PRO A 196 -12.09 -19.43 13.57
C PRO A 196 -12.77 -20.80 13.38
N GLU A 197 -13.99 -20.84 12.80
CA GLU A 197 -14.78 -22.05 12.58
C GLU A 197 -14.29 -22.89 11.40
N ASN A 198 -13.69 -22.24 10.38
CA ASN A 198 -13.17 -22.92 9.19
C ASN A 198 -11.64 -23.02 9.16
N ASP A 199 -10.97 -22.67 10.28
CA ASP A 199 -9.52 -22.72 10.38
C ASP A 199 -8.97 -24.14 10.17
N ILE A 200 -7.95 -24.24 9.33
CA ILE A 200 -7.38 -25.51 8.87
C ILE A 200 -6.29 -25.97 9.84
N TRP A 201 -6.25 -27.27 10.14
CA TRP A 201 -5.17 -27.86 10.91
C TRP A 201 -3.97 -28.16 10.03
N CYS A 202 -2.93 -27.33 10.11
CA CYS A 202 -1.65 -27.51 9.42
C CYS A 202 -0.59 -28.03 10.38
N THR A 203 0.34 -28.83 9.88
CA THR A 203 1.41 -29.42 10.68
C THR A 203 2.64 -29.73 9.83
N LEU A 204 3.84 -29.58 10.38
CA LEU A 204 5.10 -29.99 9.75
C LEU A 204 5.57 -31.38 10.22
N ASP A 205 5.18 -31.79 11.43
CA ASP A 205 5.61 -33.03 12.10
C ASP A 205 4.49 -34.08 12.26
N GLY A 206 3.28 -33.75 11.80
CA GLY A 206 2.09 -34.61 11.93
C GLY A 206 1.42 -34.56 13.29
N THR A 207 1.95 -33.85 14.27
CA THR A 207 1.47 -33.86 15.67
C THR A 207 1.22 -32.47 16.25
N THR A 208 2.00 -31.49 15.86
CA THR A 208 1.94 -30.13 16.39
C THR A 208 1.30 -29.19 15.35
N LYS A 209 0.29 -28.42 15.75
CA LYS A 209 -0.32 -27.42 14.88
C LYS A 209 0.69 -26.34 14.53
N ASN A 210 0.73 -25.96 13.27
CA ASN A 210 1.52 -24.89 12.72
C ASN A 210 0.64 -23.94 11.90
N TYR A 211 1.15 -22.76 11.57
CA TYR A 211 0.46 -21.86 10.64
C TYR A 211 0.28 -22.50 9.28
N CYS A 212 -0.88 -22.29 8.69
CA CYS A 212 -1.17 -22.70 7.32
C CYS A 212 -0.57 -21.71 6.32
N THR A 213 -0.47 -22.12 5.07
CA THR A 213 -0.10 -21.27 3.95
C THR A 213 -1.35 -20.82 3.18
N PRO A 214 -1.29 -19.68 2.47
CA PRO A 214 -2.44 -19.12 1.78
C PRO A 214 -3.02 -20.02 0.69
N GLU A 215 -2.24 -20.95 0.12
CA GLU A 215 -2.72 -21.84 -0.93
C GLU A 215 -3.87 -22.76 -0.47
N LEU A 216 -3.97 -23.00 0.82
CA LEU A 216 -4.99 -23.88 1.39
C LEU A 216 -6.36 -23.23 1.54
N TYR A 217 -6.43 -21.91 1.49
CA TYR A 217 -7.66 -21.15 1.59
C TYR A 217 -8.11 -20.63 0.24
N ASN A 218 -9.41 -20.47 0.05
CA ASN A 218 -9.95 -19.81 -1.12
C ASN A 218 -9.80 -18.29 -0.98
N GLY A 219 -9.46 -17.61 -2.06
CA GLY A 219 -9.55 -16.17 -2.10
C GLY A 219 -11.01 -15.70 -2.03
N VAL A 220 -11.23 -14.44 -1.70
CA VAL A 220 -12.56 -13.82 -1.68
C VAL A 220 -12.64 -12.63 -2.62
N ALA A 221 -13.86 -12.26 -3.02
CA ALA A 221 -14.08 -11.17 -3.95
C ALA A 221 -13.81 -9.82 -3.29
N SER A 222 -13.09 -8.96 -3.98
CA SER A 222 -12.89 -7.56 -3.60
C SER A 222 -14.08 -6.70 -3.96
N ARG A 223 -14.09 -5.44 -3.54
CA ARG A 223 -15.19 -4.50 -3.76
C ARG A 223 -14.68 -3.22 -4.40
N PHE A 224 -15.53 -2.64 -5.23
CA PHE A 224 -15.37 -1.29 -5.74
C PHE A 224 -16.62 -0.48 -5.43
N TYR A 225 -16.42 0.65 -4.75
CA TYR A 225 -17.48 1.54 -4.30
C TYR A 225 -17.31 2.90 -4.95
N GLN A 226 -18.34 3.34 -5.67
CA GLN A 226 -18.40 4.69 -6.22
C GLN A 226 -18.89 5.67 -5.16
N ASN A 227 -18.18 6.78 -4.97
CA ASN A 227 -18.58 7.89 -4.12
C ASN A 227 -19.78 8.64 -4.74
N ASN A 228 -20.81 8.90 -3.96
CA ASN A 228 -22.00 9.62 -4.41
C ASN A 228 -21.90 11.14 -4.22
N GLY A 229 -20.77 11.67 -3.71
CA GLY A 229 -20.55 13.10 -3.45
C GLY A 229 -21.37 13.68 -2.29
N ASN A 230 -21.87 12.83 -1.40
CA ASN A 230 -22.70 13.22 -0.25
C ASN A 230 -22.33 12.47 1.03
N GLY A 231 -21.10 11.96 1.12
CA GLY A 231 -20.60 11.15 2.23
C GLY A 231 -21.07 9.69 2.19
N THR A 232 -21.70 9.23 1.09
CA THR A 232 -22.13 7.84 0.92
C THR A 232 -21.53 7.22 -0.34
N PHE A 233 -21.51 5.88 -0.39
CA PHE A 233 -20.96 5.11 -1.48
C PHE A 233 -22.01 4.14 -2.04
N SER A 234 -21.81 3.76 -3.31
CA SER A 234 -22.60 2.74 -4.00
C SER A 234 -21.70 1.60 -4.46
N ASP A 235 -22.04 0.36 -4.10
CA ASP A 235 -21.33 -0.82 -4.62
C ASP A 235 -21.51 -0.89 -6.15
N LYS A 236 -20.40 -0.80 -6.86
CA LYS A 236 -20.30 -0.87 -8.33
C LYS A 236 -19.45 -2.04 -8.79
N THR A 237 -19.04 -2.93 -7.90
CA THR A 237 -18.10 -4.01 -8.18
C THR A 237 -18.42 -4.76 -9.48
N GLU A 238 -19.65 -5.24 -9.64
CA GLU A 238 -20.06 -5.97 -10.85
C GLU A 238 -20.26 -5.03 -12.04
N ALA A 239 -20.93 -3.90 -11.83
CA ALA A 239 -21.25 -2.96 -12.88
C ALA A 239 -20.01 -2.29 -13.49
N ALA A 240 -18.98 -2.07 -12.68
CA ALA A 240 -17.71 -1.51 -13.13
C ALA A 240 -16.76 -2.56 -13.73
N GLY A 241 -17.11 -3.85 -13.73
CA GLY A 241 -16.30 -4.90 -14.35
C GLY A 241 -15.20 -5.47 -13.46
N PHE A 242 -15.17 -5.14 -12.16
CA PHE A 242 -14.29 -5.81 -11.22
C PHE A 242 -14.72 -7.27 -11.09
N LEU A 243 -13.77 -8.17 -11.32
CA LEU A 243 -14.06 -9.58 -11.37
C LEU A 243 -14.70 -10.06 -10.07
N PRO A 244 -15.80 -10.83 -10.11
CA PRO A 244 -16.30 -11.54 -8.95
C PRO A 244 -15.33 -12.65 -8.54
N SER A 245 -14.24 -12.84 -9.26
CA SER A 245 -13.26 -13.89 -9.05
C SER A 245 -12.53 -13.67 -7.74
N PRO A 246 -12.47 -14.69 -6.89
CA PRO A 246 -11.77 -14.59 -5.63
C PRO A 246 -10.28 -14.30 -5.88
N GLY A 247 -9.80 -13.20 -5.34
CA GLY A 247 -8.40 -12.83 -5.28
C GLY A 247 -7.82 -13.07 -3.88
N LYS A 248 -6.51 -12.97 -3.73
CA LYS A 248 -5.79 -12.93 -2.45
C LYS A 248 -4.98 -11.66 -2.41
N MET A 249 -5.69 -10.52 -2.36
CA MET A 249 -5.12 -9.22 -2.59
C MET A 249 -4.45 -8.69 -1.33
N LEU A 250 -3.23 -8.20 -1.45
CA LEU A 250 -2.45 -7.64 -0.33
C LEU A 250 -1.96 -6.22 -0.59
N GLY A 251 -2.00 -5.75 -1.83
CA GLY A 251 -1.61 -4.39 -2.18
C GLY A 251 -2.36 -3.88 -3.40
N ALA A 252 -2.55 -2.57 -3.48
CA ALA A 252 -3.14 -1.88 -4.61
C ALA A 252 -2.43 -0.54 -4.83
N ALA A 253 -2.24 -0.15 -6.10
CA ALA A 253 -1.61 1.11 -6.47
C ALA A 253 -2.25 1.67 -7.75
N GLU A 254 -2.43 2.99 -7.79
CA GLU A 254 -2.91 3.74 -8.93
C GLU A 254 -1.78 4.00 -9.92
N LEU A 255 -2.11 4.01 -11.23
CA LEU A 255 -1.21 4.38 -12.30
C LEU A 255 -2.02 4.85 -13.53
N ASP A 256 -1.35 5.43 -14.53
CA ASP A 256 -1.92 5.70 -15.86
C ASP A 256 -1.19 4.86 -16.91
N PHE A 257 -1.61 3.60 -17.03
CA PHE A 257 -0.92 2.59 -17.84
C PHE A 257 -0.80 2.94 -19.31
N ASN A 258 -1.84 3.51 -19.89
CA ASN A 258 -1.89 3.81 -21.31
C ASN A 258 -1.65 5.30 -21.64
N ASN A 259 -1.40 6.14 -20.62
CA ASN A 259 -1.24 7.60 -20.70
C ASN A 259 -2.45 8.30 -21.35
N ASP A 260 -3.65 7.84 -21.02
CA ASP A 260 -4.90 8.50 -21.45
C ASP A 260 -5.45 9.45 -20.40
N GLY A 261 -4.78 9.51 -19.25
CA GLY A 261 -5.10 10.36 -18.13
C GLY A 261 -6.17 9.77 -17.20
N TRP A 262 -6.76 8.59 -17.47
CA TRP A 262 -7.66 7.92 -16.55
C TRP A 262 -6.87 7.06 -15.58
N PRO A 263 -7.22 7.09 -14.27
CA PRO A 263 -6.50 6.27 -13.30
C PRO A 263 -6.86 4.79 -13.49
N ASP A 264 -5.82 3.98 -13.66
CA ASP A 264 -5.86 2.52 -13.69
C ASP A 264 -5.45 1.96 -12.33
N LEU A 265 -5.67 0.67 -12.10
CA LEU A 265 -5.40 0.07 -10.81
C LEU A 265 -4.59 -1.23 -10.94
N ALA A 266 -3.35 -1.23 -10.43
CA ALA A 266 -2.54 -2.44 -10.29
C ALA A 266 -2.73 -3.06 -8.90
N ILE A 267 -2.83 -4.40 -8.85
CA ILE A 267 -3.10 -5.15 -7.63
C ILE A 267 -2.12 -6.29 -7.48
N ALA A 268 -1.44 -6.33 -6.34
CA ALA A 268 -0.59 -7.44 -5.94
C ALA A 268 -1.43 -8.54 -5.27
N SER A 269 -1.24 -9.79 -5.72
CA SER A 269 -1.99 -10.94 -5.26
C SER A 269 -1.06 -12.04 -4.74
N ASP A 270 -1.32 -12.54 -3.54
CA ASP A 270 -0.54 -13.59 -2.91
C ASP A 270 -0.85 -14.96 -3.54
N THR A 271 0.20 -15.63 -4.06
CA THR A 271 0.10 -16.95 -4.69
C THR A 271 -0.86 -17.04 -5.90
N GLN A 272 -1.29 -15.89 -6.40
CA GLN A 272 -2.13 -15.75 -7.59
C GLN A 272 -1.53 -14.70 -8.52
N ARG A 273 -2.04 -14.62 -9.75
CA ARG A 273 -1.59 -13.61 -10.70
C ARG A 273 -1.90 -12.20 -10.23
N ASP A 274 -0.97 -11.29 -10.41
CA ASP A 274 -1.22 -9.87 -10.23
C ASP A 274 -2.20 -9.36 -11.29
N LEU A 275 -3.01 -8.36 -10.93
CA LEU A 275 -4.06 -7.82 -11.76
C LEU A 275 -3.77 -6.38 -12.18
N LEU A 276 -4.19 -6.02 -13.38
CA LEU A 276 -4.24 -4.63 -13.84
C LEU A 276 -5.64 -4.35 -14.40
N TYR A 277 -6.33 -3.45 -13.77
CA TYR A 277 -7.62 -2.95 -14.22
C TYR A 277 -7.44 -1.67 -15.02
N LEU A 278 -7.65 -1.75 -16.33
CA LEU A 278 -7.61 -0.62 -17.24
C LEU A 278 -8.95 0.12 -17.18
N ASN A 279 -8.91 1.39 -16.87
CA ASN A 279 -10.08 2.25 -16.84
C ASN A 279 -10.52 2.66 -18.26
N ASN A 280 -11.76 2.36 -18.62
CA ASN A 280 -12.30 2.68 -19.94
C ASN A 280 -12.82 4.13 -20.06
N GLY A 281 -12.70 4.96 -19.00
CA GLY A 281 -13.17 6.34 -18.98
C GLY A 281 -14.70 6.51 -19.02
N ASN A 282 -15.43 5.43 -18.76
CA ASN A 282 -16.89 5.39 -18.81
C ASN A 282 -17.52 4.77 -17.56
N GLY A 283 -16.73 4.63 -16.47
CA GLY A 283 -17.13 3.99 -15.22
C GLY A 283 -17.00 2.46 -15.23
N THR A 284 -16.32 1.89 -16.23
CA THR A 284 -16.01 0.46 -16.28
C THR A 284 -14.52 0.20 -16.45
N PHE A 285 -14.08 -0.99 -16.04
CA PHE A 285 -12.69 -1.43 -16.10
C PHE A 285 -12.57 -2.78 -16.81
N ASP A 286 -11.47 -2.97 -17.52
CA ASP A 286 -11.09 -4.24 -18.13
C ASP A 286 -9.87 -4.82 -17.39
N GLU A 287 -9.94 -6.07 -16.96
CA GLU A 287 -8.78 -6.74 -16.36
C GLU A 287 -7.83 -7.23 -17.43
N ILE A 288 -6.64 -6.61 -17.50
CA ILE A 288 -5.62 -6.83 -18.53
C ILE A 288 -4.27 -7.30 -18.00
N GLY A 289 -4.16 -7.70 -16.72
CA GLY A 289 -2.88 -8.05 -16.07
C GLY A 289 -2.03 -9.05 -16.86
N ALA A 290 -2.66 -10.08 -17.44
CA ALA A 290 -1.96 -11.04 -18.30
C ALA A 290 -1.53 -10.44 -19.66
N LEU A 291 -2.31 -9.51 -20.19
CA LEU A 291 -2.01 -8.84 -21.46
C LEU A 291 -0.97 -7.74 -21.28
N SER A 292 -0.99 -7.07 -20.13
CA SER A 292 -0.04 -6.01 -19.81
C SER A 292 1.34 -6.51 -19.37
N GLY A 293 1.46 -7.81 -19.03
CA GLY A 293 2.74 -8.43 -18.67
C GLY A 293 3.06 -8.45 -17.18
N ILE A 294 2.16 -8.00 -16.28
CA ILE A 294 2.43 -8.00 -14.81
C ILE A 294 1.99 -9.28 -14.10
N ALA A 295 1.11 -10.09 -14.72
CA ALA A 295 0.44 -11.21 -14.07
C ALA A 295 1.35 -12.36 -13.63
N TYR A 296 2.50 -12.53 -14.28
CA TYR A 296 3.37 -13.68 -14.11
C TYR A 296 4.85 -13.31 -14.25
N ASP A 297 5.72 -14.15 -13.66
CA ASP A 297 7.16 -14.08 -13.85
C ASP A 297 7.58 -14.54 -15.27
N GLU A 298 8.87 -14.46 -15.57
CA GLU A 298 9.46 -14.89 -16.85
C GLU A 298 9.27 -16.38 -17.16
N ASN A 299 8.84 -17.18 -16.20
CA ASN A 299 8.55 -18.62 -16.35
C ASN A 299 7.03 -18.90 -16.42
N GLY A 300 6.19 -17.87 -16.43
CA GLY A 300 4.74 -17.98 -16.45
C GLY A 300 4.14 -18.42 -15.10
N ARG A 301 4.79 -18.12 -13.98
CA ARG A 301 4.32 -18.44 -12.63
C ARG A 301 3.84 -17.19 -11.93
N ALA A 302 2.72 -17.31 -11.21
CA ALA A 302 2.32 -16.30 -10.24
C ALA A 302 3.31 -16.28 -9.08
N ARG A 303 3.67 -15.08 -8.62
CA ARG A 303 4.42 -14.87 -7.38
C ARG A 303 3.46 -14.63 -6.21
N ALA A 304 4.00 -14.61 -5.00
CA ALA A 304 3.25 -14.25 -3.80
C ALA A 304 3.37 -12.75 -3.57
N GLY A 305 2.65 -11.96 -4.38
CA GLY A 305 2.66 -10.50 -4.33
C GLY A 305 2.00 -9.96 -3.07
N MET A 306 2.65 -8.97 -2.44
CA MET A 306 2.20 -8.33 -1.19
C MET A 306 2.12 -6.82 -1.34
N GLY A 307 3.06 -6.07 -0.78
CA GLY A 307 3.10 -4.62 -0.99
C GLY A 307 3.40 -4.27 -2.45
N ILE A 308 2.80 -3.19 -2.93
CA ILE A 308 2.97 -2.67 -4.29
C ILE A 308 3.10 -1.16 -4.25
N ASP A 309 3.95 -0.62 -5.09
CA ASP A 309 4.02 0.81 -5.34
C ASP A 309 4.43 1.09 -6.79
N VAL A 310 4.10 2.28 -7.27
CA VAL A 310 4.32 2.73 -8.64
C VAL A 310 5.01 4.07 -8.66
N GLY A 311 6.01 4.22 -9.50
CA GLY A 311 6.67 5.51 -9.64
C GLY A 311 7.53 5.62 -10.90
N VAL A 312 7.83 6.85 -11.25
CA VAL A 312 8.76 7.18 -12.33
C VAL A 312 10.17 7.21 -11.75
N ILE A 313 10.97 6.18 -12.08
CA ILE A 313 12.31 5.96 -11.51
C ILE A 313 13.45 6.34 -12.44
N ASP A 314 13.15 6.72 -13.65
CA ASP A 314 14.18 7.09 -14.63
C ASP A 314 13.71 8.25 -15.53
N LYS A 315 14.60 8.71 -16.40
CA LYS A 315 14.35 9.86 -17.30
C LYS A 315 13.40 9.54 -18.46
N THR A 316 12.83 8.34 -18.52
CA THR A 316 11.89 7.95 -19.57
C THR A 316 10.48 8.47 -19.29
N GLU A 317 10.25 9.04 -18.09
CA GLU A 317 8.96 9.52 -17.63
C GLU A 317 7.85 8.44 -17.63
N LYS A 318 8.28 7.16 -17.56
CA LYS A 318 7.40 6.00 -17.57
C LYS A 318 7.32 5.36 -16.20
N GLU A 319 6.12 4.98 -15.83
CA GLU A 319 5.86 4.33 -14.57
C GLU A 319 6.47 2.93 -14.52
N THR A 320 6.97 2.59 -13.36
CA THR A 320 7.53 1.28 -13.01
C THR A 320 6.78 0.77 -11.78
N ILE A 321 6.27 -0.45 -11.86
CA ILE A 321 5.59 -1.12 -10.75
C ILE A 321 6.62 -1.95 -9.99
N PHE A 322 6.60 -1.82 -8.66
CA PHE A 322 7.35 -2.67 -7.73
C PHE A 322 6.39 -3.50 -6.90
N VAL A 323 6.60 -4.83 -6.85
CA VAL A 323 5.80 -5.73 -6.00
C VAL A 323 6.72 -6.51 -5.08
N GLY A 324 6.49 -6.40 -3.77
CA GLY A 324 7.14 -7.21 -2.75
C GLY A 324 6.63 -8.64 -2.81
N ASN A 325 7.53 -9.62 -2.72
CA ASN A 325 7.17 -11.04 -2.83
C ASN A 325 7.70 -11.87 -1.67
N PHE A 326 7.25 -13.12 -1.60
CA PHE A 326 7.67 -14.08 -0.60
C PHE A 326 9.15 -14.45 -0.74
N SER A 327 9.72 -15.00 0.32
CA SER A 327 11.10 -15.50 0.34
C SER A 327 11.34 -16.53 -0.78
N LYS A 328 12.47 -16.44 -1.47
CA LYS A 328 12.88 -17.15 -2.69
C LYS A 328 12.19 -16.67 -3.97
N GLU A 329 11.43 -15.60 -3.87
CA GLU A 329 10.91 -14.84 -5.00
C GLU A 329 11.52 -13.44 -4.95
N MET A 330 11.94 -12.92 -6.08
CA MET A 330 12.50 -11.58 -6.15
C MET A 330 11.38 -10.55 -6.02
N ILE A 331 11.68 -9.36 -5.49
CA ILE A 331 10.81 -8.19 -5.72
C ILE A 331 10.60 -8.07 -7.23
N SER A 332 9.35 -8.04 -7.65
CA SER A 332 9.01 -7.80 -9.05
C SER A 332 9.27 -6.34 -9.40
N VAL A 333 9.85 -6.12 -10.57
CA VAL A 333 10.09 -4.80 -11.14
C VAL A 333 9.59 -4.84 -12.57
N PHE A 334 8.40 -4.27 -12.77
CA PHE A 334 7.74 -4.20 -14.07
C PHE A 334 7.91 -2.79 -14.61
N ARG A 335 8.76 -2.64 -15.63
CA ARG A 335 9.03 -1.37 -16.27
C ARG A 335 8.17 -1.21 -17.51
N HIS A 336 7.46 -0.11 -17.61
CA HIS A 336 6.65 0.20 -18.77
C HIS A 336 7.52 0.27 -20.04
N SER A 337 7.20 -0.54 -21.04
CA SER A 337 7.91 -0.58 -22.33
C SER A 337 7.26 0.32 -23.38
N ASN A 338 7.79 0.34 -24.59
CA ASN A 338 7.16 1.05 -25.69
C ASN A 338 5.92 0.26 -26.19
N GLY A 339 4.75 0.83 -26.01
CA GLY A 339 3.45 0.19 -26.21
C GLY A 339 2.82 -0.11 -24.85
N ASN A 340 1.56 -0.50 -24.82
CA ASN A 340 0.82 -0.81 -23.59
C ASN A 340 1.24 -2.18 -23.02
N PHE A 341 2.46 -2.25 -22.47
CA PHE A 341 3.05 -3.47 -21.97
C PHE A 341 4.15 -3.18 -20.93
N PHE A 342 4.27 -4.03 -19.93
CA PHE A 342 5.36 -4.02 -18.95
C PHE A 342 6.37 -5.14 -19.21
N ASP A 343 7.65 -4.79 -19.20
CA ASP A 343 8.76 -5.75 -19.20
C ASP A 343 9.12 -6.13 -17.75
N ASP A 344 9.11 -7.42 -17.41
CA ASP A 344 9.68 -7.89 -16.14
C ASP A 344 11.21 -7.79 -16.20
N ILE A 345 11.74 -6.77 -15.52
CA ILE A 345 13.18 -6.54 -15.40
C ILE A 345 13.74 -6.96 -14.03
N SER A 346 12.98 -7.70 -13.23
CA SER A 346 13.37 -8.10 -11.86
C SER A 346 14.74 -8.76 -11.84
N GLY A 347 14.98 -9.73 -12.72
CA GLY A 347 16.23 -10.50 -12.77
C GLY A 347 17.49 -9.70 -13.14
N VAL A 348 17.33 -8.56 -13.82
CA VAL A 348 18.44 -7.67 -14.26
C VAL A 348 18.50 -6.36 -13.48
N SER A 349 17.48 -6.05 -12.70
CA SER A 349 17.44 -4.87 -11.82
C SER A 349 18.44 -5.01 -10.67
N LYS A 350 18.77 -3.87 -10.05
CA LYS A 350 19.59 -3.86 -8.83
C LYS A 350 18.80 -4.31 -7.58
N VAL A 351 17.47 -4.41 -7.70
CA VAL A 351 16.53 -4.71 -6.62
C VAL A 351 16.22 -6.21 -6.54
N GLY A 352 15.90 -6.84 -7.66
CA GLY A 352 15.34 -8.20 -7.66
C GLY A 352 16.28 -9.26 -7.06
N ARG A 353 17.49 -9.46 -7.61
CA ARG A 353 18.40 -10.47 -7.07
C ARG A 353 18.80 -10.28 -5.62
N PRO A 354 19.09 -9.06 -5.12
CA PRO A 354 19.38 -8.85 -3.71
C PRO A 354 18.22 -9.20 -2.78
N SER A 355 16.96 -9.05 -3.23
CA SER A 355 15.76 -9.35 -2.45
C SER A 355 15.35 -10.83 -2.44
N LEU A 356 16.03 -11.70 -3.20
CA LEU A 356 15.62 -13.11 -3.36
C LEU A 356 15.41 -13.88 -2.04
N MET A 357 16.18 -13.55 -1.01
CA MET A 357 16.12 -14.23 0.28
C MET A 357 15.31 -13.48 1.34
N THR A 358 14.74 -12.34 0.98
CA THR A 358 13.86 -11.57 1.86
C THR A 358 12.39 -11.94 1.59
N LEU A 359 11.55 -11.80 2.59
CA LEU A 359 10.12 -11.75 2.46
C LEU A 359 9.73 -10.30 2.65
N THR A 360 9.18 -9.67 1.61
CA THR A 360 8.87 -8.24 1.59
C THR A 360 7.37 -8.04 1.70
N PHE A 361 6.90 -7.69 2.90
CA PHE A 361 5.47 -7.39 3.13
C PHE A 361 5.07 -6.02 2.62
N GLY A 362 5.84 -4.99 2.95
CA GLY A 362 5.57 -3.63 2.54
C GLY A 362 6.73 -3.07 1.73
N LEU A 363 6.43 -2.22 0.78
CA LEU A 363 7.38 -1.41 0.06
C LEU A 363 6.74 -0.07 -0.33
N PHE A 364 7.58 0.94 -0.49
CA PHE A 364 7.16 2.22 -1.00
C PHE A 364 8.35 2.97 -1.61
N LEU A 365 8.04 3.88 -2.52
CA LEU A 365 8.97 4.74 -3.21
C LEU A 365 8.95 6.13 -2.59
N LEU A 366 10.10 6.68 -2.27
CA LEU A 366 10.23 8.07 -1.84
C LEU A 366 11.64 8.58 -2.17
N ASP A 367 11.79 9.88 -2.31
CA ASP A 367 13.08 10.55 -2.42
C ASP A 367 13.60 10.84 -0.99
N VAL A 368 14.35 9.89 -0.41
CA VAL A 368 14.73 9.93 1.01
C VAL A 368 15.88 10.90 1.28
N ASP A 369 16.71 11.20 0.29
CA ASP A 369 17.83 12.13 0.43
C ASP A 369 17.64 13.45 -0.32
N LEU A 370 16.46 13.64 -0.90
CA LEU A 370 16.01 14.84 -1.60
C LEU A 370 16.92 15.21 -2.78
N ASP A 371 17.40 14.18 -3.50
CA ASP A 371 18.25 14.34 -4.68
C ASP A 371 17.44 14.37 -6.00
N GLY A 372 16.14 14.11 -5.94
CA GLY A 372 15.20 14.13 -7.05
C GLY A 372 14.98 12.80 -7.72
N ASP A 373 15.66 11.75 -7.26
CA ASP A 373 15.45 10.36 -7.71
C ASP A 373 14.66 9.58 -6.62
N LEU A 374 13.74 8.70 -7.01
CA LEU A 374 13.00 7.88 -6.04
C LEU A 374 13.85 6.72 -5.53
N ASP A 375 13.89 6.56 -4.22
CA ASP A 375 14.46 5.41 -3.53
C ASP A 375 13.38 4.36 -3.22
N LEU A 376 13.76 3.09 -3.14
CA LEU A 376 12.89 2.01 -2.73
C LEU A 376 13.16 1.62 -1.27
N TYR A 377 12.17 1.82 -0.42
CA TYR A 377 12.19 1.30 0.95
C TYR A 377 11.39 0.00 1.05
N THR A 378 11.88 -0.97 1.82
CA THR A 378 11.20 -2.27 2.00
C THR A 378 11.09 -2.66 3.47
N ALA A 379 9.91 -3.12 3.88
CA ALA A 379 9.66 -3.73 5.17
C ALA A 379 9.69 -5.25 5.03
N ASN A 380 10.78 -5.84 5.50
CA ASN A 380 11.03 -7.27 5.38
C ASN A 380 10.74 -8.00 6.69
N GLY A 381 10.15 -9.18 6.60
CA GLY A 381 9.84 -10.02 7.73
C GLY A 381 9.95 -11.50 7.40
N HIS A 382 9.41 -12.35 8.26
CA HIS A 382 9.16 -13.77 7.98
C HIS A 382 8.03 -14.27 8.86
N VAL A 383 7.16 -15.13 8.31
CA VAL A 383 5.98 -15.67 9.00
C VAL A 383 6.32 -16.76 10.02
N GLN A 384 7.52 -17.30 9.95
CA GLN A 384 8.03 -18.31 10.90
C GLN A 384 9.50 -18.05 11.20
N MET A 385 9.87 -18.13 12.47
CA MET A 385 11.27 -18.33 12.84
C MET A 385 11.59 -19.81 12.65
N GLY A 386 12.47 -20.11 11.69
CA GLY A 386 12.97 -21.45 11.43
C GLY A 386 13.87 -21.97 12.55
#